data_06d1f0b37385c675e5155cba77257b42
#
_entry.id   06d1f0b37385c675e5155cba77257b42
#
_cell.length_a   1.000
_cell.length_b   1.000
_cell.length_c   1.000
_cell.angle_alpha   90.00
_cell.angle_beta   90.00
_cell.angle_gamma   90.00
#
_symmetry.space_group_name_H-M   'P 1'
#
loop_
_entity.id
_entity.type
_entity.pdbx_description
1 polymer ?
#
loop_
_entity_poly.entity_id
_entity_poly.type
_entity_poly.pdbx_seq_one_letter_code
_entity_poly.pdbx_strand_id
1 'polypeptide(L)'
;MVMFCSSLKPEDVKFFYSILYQYEKEGKGNHMGYSYKDVPSEIKDKVTLVHDTNKKKIDLKYPETLNTLCFKGKSVCAPLLKHLRHSLAHACIEREGDYYVINSQKNPKCQICGKVKRKDLKNLVDAILSTKE
;
A
#
# COMPACT_ATOMS: atom_id res chain seq x y z
N MET A 1 -10.33 1.71 -21.17
CA MET A 1 -9.61 2.88 -20.63
C MET A 1 -9.59 2.82 -19.11
N VAL A 2 -8.42 2.96 -18.51
CA VAL A 2 -8.34 3.01 -17.07
C VAL A 2 -8.67 4.42 -16.61
N MET A 3 -9.68 4.54 -15.75
CA MET A 3 -10.06 5.83 -15.19
C MET A 3 -9.43 5.95 -13.81
N PHE A 4 -8.55 6.93 -13.66
CA PHE A 4 -7.97 7.27 -12.38
C PHE A 4 -8.87 8.26 -11.65
N CYS A 5 -8.75 8.30 -10.32
CA CYS A 5 -9.41 9.35 -9.57
C CYS A 5 -8.88 10.70 -10.02
N SER A 6 -9.76 11.65 -10.25
CA SER A 6 -9.39 12.99 -10.74
C SER A 6 -8.46 13.74 -9.79
N SER A 7 -8.42 13.37 -8.52
CA SER A 7 -7.54 13.99 -7.53
C SER A 7 -6.08 13.57 -7.65
N LEU A 8 -5.80 12.45 -8.31
CA LEU A 8 -4.41 12.02 -8.50
C LEU A 8 -3.74 12.86 -9.57
N LYS A 9 -2.50 13.26 -9.30
CA LYS A 9 -1.68 14.01 -10.25
C LYS A 9 -0.76 13.06 -11.02
N PRO A 10 -0.16 13.50 -12.16
CA PRO A 10 0.74 12.63 -12.93
C PRO A 10 1.85 11.99 -12.10
N GLU A 11 2.43 12.71 -11.15
CA GLU A 11 3.48 12.18 -10.27
C GLU A 11 2.97 11.05 -9.38
N ASP A 12 1.72 11.13 -8.94
CA ASP A 12 1.11 10.10 -8.12
C ASP A 12 0.88 8.83 -8.94
N VAL A 13 0.36 8.99 -10.14
CA VAL A 13 0.14 7.88 -11.07
C VAL A 13 1.46 7.20 -11.38
N LYS A 14 2.51 7.97 -11.62
CA LYS A 14 3.84 7.43 -11.91
C LYS A 14 4.36 6.60 -10.75
N PHE A 15 4.18 7.08 -9.52
CA PHE A 15 4.60 6.33 -8.34
C PHE A 15 3.87 4.98 -8.24
N PHE A 16 2.55 4.98 -8.35
CA PHE A 16 1.77 3.75 -8.24
C PHE A 16 2.04 2.80 -9.40
N TYR A 17 2.30 3.31 -10.60
CA TYR A 17 2.69 2.46 -11.73
C TYR A 17 4.05 1.81 -11.50
N SER A 18 4.96 2.46 -10.79
CA SER A 18 6.24 1.83 -10.46
C SER A 18 6.04 0.64 -9.53
N ILE A 19 5.09 0.73 -8.59
CA ILE A 19 4.71 -0.39 -7.74
C ILE A 19 4.12 -1.52 -8.58
N LEU A 20 3.19 -1.18 -9.46
CA LEU A 20 2.54 -2.14 -10.36
C LEU A 20 3.59 -2.87 -11.20
N TYR A 21 4.51 -2.13 -11.79
CA TYR A 21 5.57 -2.71 -12.63
C TYR A 21 6.43 -3.69 -11.84
N GLN A 22 6.87 -3.30 -10.65
CA GLN A 22 7.70 -4.17 -9.82
C GLN A 22 6.94 -5.42 -9.39
N TYR A 23 5.68 -5.27 -9.01
CA TYR A 23 4.85 -6.41 -8.62
C TYR A 23 4.72 -7.41 -9.77
N GLU A 24 4.39 -6.94 -10.97
CA GLU A 24 4.22 -7.80 -12.14
C GLU A 24 5.53 -8.46 -12.55
N LYS A 25 6.64 -7.72 -12.48
CA LYS A 25 7.97 -8.23 -12.83
C LYS A 25 8.40 -9.35 -11.89
N GLU A 26 8.03 -9.28 -10.61
CA GLU A 26 8.47 -10.24 -9.60
C GLU A 26 7.56 -11.46 -9.50
N GLY A 27 6.66 -11.67 -10.45
CA GLY A 27 5.89 -12.90 -10.51
C GLY A 27 4.65 -12.94 -9.66
N LYS A 28 4.07 -11.80 -9.37
CA LYS A 28 2.77 -11.69 -8.71
C LYS A 28 2.68 -12.34 -7.34
N GLY A 29 3.78 -12.34 -6.60
CA GLY A 29 3.66 -12.21 -5.20
C GLY A 29 3.57 -13.35 -4.26
N ASN A 30 3.72 -14.57 -4.59
CA ASN A 30 3.75 -15.56 -3.53
C ASN A 30 5.04 -15.45 -2.70
N HIS A 31 6.12 -15.05 -3.35
CA HIS A 31 7.40 -14.91 -2.67
C HIS A 31 8.24 -13.90 -3.44
N MET A 32 8.10 -12.64 -3.07
CA MET A 32 8.75 -11.55 -3.77
C MET A 32 10.18 -11.29 -3.30
N GLY A 33 10.63 -11.97 -2.26
CA GLY A 33 11.98 -11.80 -1.76
C GLY A 33 12.22 -10.52 -0.97
N TYR A 34 11.17 -9.81 -0.59
CA TYR A 34 11.30 -8.60 0.22
C TYR A 34 11.23 -8.92 1.70
N SER A 35 11.91 -8.10 2.51
CA SER A 35 11.99 -8.30 3.95
C SER A 35 11.63 -7.02 4.70
N TYR A 36 10.47 -7.01 5.36
CA TYR A 36 10.03 -5.85 6.13
C TYR A 36 10.95 -5.58 7.33
N LYS A 37 11.51 -6.62 7.93
CA LYS A 37 12.43 -6.46 9.07
C LYS A 37 13.70 -5.67 8.71
N ASP A 38 14.08 -5.68 7.43
CA ASP A 38 15.26 -4.97 6.94
C ASP A 38 14.97 -3.51 6.56
N VAL A 39 13.71 -3.09 6.65
CA VAL A 39 13.35 -1.68 6.45
C VAL A 39 13.82 -0.88 7.67
N PRO A 40 14.50 0.27 7.47
CA PRO A 40 14.95 1.09 8.59
C PRO A 40 13.83 1.49 9.56
N SER A 41 14.10 1.45 10.85
CA SER A 41 13.10 1.74 11.88
C SER A 41 12.49 3.11 11.73
N GLU A 42 13.29 4.11 11.38
CA GLU A 42 12.83 5.48 11.17
C GLU A 42 11.78 5.60 10.06
N ILE A 43 11.83 4.72 9.08
CA ILE A 43 10.83 4.67 8.01
C ILE A 43 9.60 3.90 8.48
N LYS A 44 9.79 2.76 9.15
CA LYS A 44 8.68 1.97 9.68
C LYS A 44 7.85 2.74 10.69
N ASP A 45 8.51 3.56 11.52
CA ASP A 45 7.81 4.32 12.56
C ASP A 45 6.91 5.42 12.02
N LYS A 46 7.07 5.81 10.76
CA LYS A 46 6.24 6.86 10.14
C LYS A 46 4.87 6.35 9.70
N VAL A 47 4.75 5.07 9.41
CA VAL A 47 3.48 4.49 8.93
C VAL A 47 3.14 3.28 9.77
N THR A 48 1.97 3.32 10.40
CA THR A 48 1.46 2.20 11.19
C THR A 48 0.74 1.23 10.25
N LEU A 49 1.13 -0.02 10.27
CA LEU A 49 0.51 -1.07 9.45
C LEU A 49 -0.27 -2.02 10.36
N VAL A 50 -1.56 -2.16 10.08
CA VAL A 50 -2.45 -3.07 10.80
C VAL A 50 -2.89 -4.16 9.84
N HIS A 51 -2.55 -5.40 10.13
CA HIS A 51 -2.86 -6.51 9.23
C HIS A 51 -3.09 -7.80 10.04
N ASP A 52 -3.55 -8.82 9.35
CA ASP A 52 -3.78 -10.12 9.97
C ASP A 52 -2.49 -10.68 10.57
N THR A 53 -2.62 -11.40 11.66
CA THR A 53 -1.50 -12.13 12.25
C THR A 53 -1.77 -13.63 12.19
N ASN A 54 -0.80 -14.44 12.64
CA ASN A 54 -0.98 -15.88 12.65
C ASN A 54 -2.13 -16.35 13.56
N LYS A 55 -2.49 -15.52 14.54
CA LYS A 55 -3.51 -15.88 15.54
C LYS A 55 -4.79 -15.07 15.42
N LYS A 56 -4.80 -14.00 14.64
CA LYS A 56 -5.91 -13.06 14.61
C LYS A 56 -6.16 -12.57 13.19
N LYS A 57 -7.41 -12.69 12.77
CA LYS A 57 -7.89 -12.01 11.57
C LYS A 57 -8.41 -10.64 11.97
N ILE A 58 -8.17 -9.65 11.15
CA ILE A 58 -8.67 -8.30 11.40
C ILE A 58 -9.87 -8.00 10.51
N ASP A 59 -10.76 -7.16 11.01
CA ASP A 59 -11.80 -6.56 10.18
C ASP A 59 -11.22 -5.33 9.49
N LEU A 60 -11.53 -5.19 8.22
CA LEU A 60 -11.02 -4.10 7.42
C LEU A 60 -11.86 -2.84 7.69
N LYS A 61 -11.43 -2.05 8.66
CA LYS A 61 -12.08 -0.80 9.02
C LYS A 61 -11.19 0.38 8.68
N TYR A 62 -11.81 1.46 8.22
CA TYR A 62 -11.07 2.68 7.91
C TYR A 62 -10.48 3.25 9.21
N PRO A 63 -9.15 3.39 9.29
CA PRO A 63 -8.51 3.86 10.52
C PRO A 63 -8.83 5.33 10.81
N GLU A 64 -9.02 5.66 12.07
CA GLU A 64 -9.23 7.04 12.51
C GLU A 64 -7.93 7.82 12.63
N THR A 65 -6.81 7.11 12.78
CA THR A 65 -5.50 7.71 12.96
C THR A 65 -4.81 7.92 11.63
N LEU A 66 -4.20 9.10 11.44
CA LEU A 66 -3.41 9.40 10.25
C LEU A 66 -2.17 8.49 10.17
N ASN A 67 -1.67 8.31 8.97
CA ASN A 67 -0.51 7.48 8.67
C ASN A 67 -0.68 6.03 9.14
N THR A 68 -1.91 5.55 9.08
CA THR A 68 -2.23 4.16 9.41
C THR A 68 -2.88 3.50 8.20
N LEU A 69 -2.36 2.34 7.80
CA LEU A 69 -2.95 1.52 6.76
C LEU A 69 -3.40 0.19 7.35
N CYS A 70 -4.64 -0.18 7.09
CA CYS A 70 -5.22 -1.45 7.50
C CYS A 70 -5.43 -2.31 6.25
N PHE A 71 -4.88 -3.52 6.22
CA PHE A 71 -4.99 -4.37 5.05
C PHE A 71 -5.04 -5.85 5.43
N LYS A 72 -5.56 -6.66 4.52
CA LYS A 72 -5.65 -8.10 4.69
C LYS A 72 -4.36 -8.79 4.27
N GLY A 73 -3.84 -9.67 5.11
CA GLY A 73 -2.65 -10.45 4.82
C GLY A 73 -1.85 -10.73 6.09
N LYS A 74 -1.23 -11.88 6.13
CA LYS A 74 -0.48 -12.32 7.32
C LYS A 74 0.96 -11.84 7.33
N SER A 75 1.46 -11.34 6.21
CA SER A 75 2.77 -10.73 6.09
C SER A 75 2.61 -9.29 5.60
N VAL A 76 3.71 -8.56 5.48
CA VAL A 76 3.64 -7.13 5.15
C VAL A 76 3.94 -6.86 3.67
N CYS A 77 5.11 -7.24 3.19
CA CYS A 77 5.59 -6.72 1.90
C CYS A 77 4.72 -7.12 0.71
N ALA A 78 4.52 -8.41 0.49
CA ALA A 78 3.77 -8.87 -0.66
C ALA A 78 2.29 -8.45 -0.60
N PRO A 79 1.57 -8.64 0.53
CA PRO A 79 0.19 -8.16 0.62
C PRO A 79 0.05 -6.66 0.45
N LEU A 80 0.95 -5.87 1.04
CA LEU A 80 0.89 -4.41 0.92
C LEU A 80 1.02 -3.98 -0.54
N LEU A 81 2.02 -4.48 -1.25
CA LEU A 81 2.23 -4.13 -2.66
C LEU A 81 1.07 -4.60 -3.53
N LYS A 82 0.56 -5.81 -3.27
CA LYS A 82 -0.58 -6.35 -3.98
C LYS A 82 -1.81 -5.47 -3.83
N HIS A 83 -2.12 -5.06 -2.60
CA HIS A 83 -3.33 -4.28 -2.34
C HIS A 83 -3.18 -2.83 -2.83
N LEU A 84 -1.99 -2.25 -2.79
CA LEU A 84 -1.74 -0.94 -3.40
C LEU A 84 -1.97 -1.00 -4.92
N ARG A 85 -1.49 -2.07 -5.56
CA ARG A 85 -1.74 -2.28 -6.99
C ARG A 85 -3.24 -2.37 -7.29
N HIS A 86 -3.96 -3.18 -6.52
CA HIS A 86 -5.40 -3.32 -6.71
C HIS A 86 -6.14 -2.01 -6.49
N SER A 87 -5.71 -1.23 -5.50
CA SER A 87 -6.32 0.06 -5.21
C SER A 87 -6.18 1.03 -6.37
N LEU A 88 -5.02 1.04 -7.03
CA LEU A 88 -4.84 1.85 -8.21
C LEU A 88 -5.72 1.37 -9.37
N ALA A 89 -5.70 0.07 -9.63
CA ALA A 89 -6.44 -0.53 -10.75
C ALA A 89 -7.96 -0.32 -10.62
N HIS A 90 -8.48 -0.26 -9.40
CA HIS A 90 -9.91 -0.12 -9.12
C HIS A 90 -10.30 1.27 -8.63
N ALA A 91 -9.42 2.24 -8.78
CA ALA A 91 -9.67 3.65 -8.43
C ALA A 91 -10.11 3.85 -6.97
N CYS A 92 -9.50 3.10 -6.05
CA CYS A 92 -9.78 3.22 -4.63
C CYS A 92 -8.85 4.20 -3.92
N ILE A 93 -7.94 4.85 -4.63
CA ILE A 93 -6.98 5.81 -4.09
C ILE A 93 -7.32 7.20 -4.56
N GLU A 94 -7.35 8.15 -3.62
CA GLU A 94 -7.50 9.57 -3.91
C GLU A 94 -6.38 10.35 -3.22
N ARG A 95 -6.14 11.55 -3.70
CA ARG A 95 -5.19 12.46 -3.08
C ARG A 95 -5.94 13.59 -2.39
N GLU A 96 -5.61 13.81 -1.12
CA GLU A 96 -6.12 14.93 -0.34
C GLU A 96 -4.93 15.71 0.22
N GLY A 97 -4.55 16.80 -0.43
CA GLY A 97 -3.38 17.58 -0.04
C GLY A 97 -2.11 16.72 -0.10
N ASP A 98 -1.46 16.55 1.04
CA ASP A 98 -0.23 15.76 1.13
C ASP A 98 -0.48 14.28 1.47
N TYR A 99 -1.75 13.86 1.45
CA TYR A 99 -2.13 12.50 1.86
C TYR A 99 -2.72 11.73 0.71
N TYR A 100 -2.52 10.41 0.72
CA TYR A 100 -3.32 9.47 -0.05
C TYR A 100 -4.42 8.92 0.85
N VAL A 101 -5.64 8.90 0.32
CA VAL A 101 -6.78 8.28 0.98
C VAL A 101 -7.15 7.02 0.21
N ILE A 102 -7.06 5.89 0.87
CA ILE A 102 -7.34 4.59 0.26
C ILE A 102 -8.58 4.02 0.94
N ASN A 103 -9.61 3.73 0.15
CA ASN A 103 -10.89 3.30 0.69
C ASN A 103 -11.34 1.99 0.05
N SER A 104 -11.23 0.90 0.81
CA SER A 104 -11.62 -0.43 0.36
C SER A 104 -13.12 -0.59 0.12
N GLN A 105 -13.94 0.28 0.68
CA GLN A 105 -15.40 0.20 0.51
C GLN A 105 -15.84 0.54 -0.92
N LYS A 106 -15.00 1.20 -1.69
CA LYS A 106 -15.33 1.54 -3.08
C LYS A 106 -15.33 0.32 -4.00
N ASN A 107 -14.58 -0.72 -3.64
CA ASN A 107 -14.51 -1.94 -4.43
C ASN A 107 -14.05 -3.08 -3.53
N PRO A 108 -14.79 -4.21 -3.47
CA PRO A 108 -14.43 -5.33 -2.60
C PRO A 108 -13.09 -5.98 -2.92
N LYS A 109 -12.53 -5.74 -4.10
CA LYS A 109 -11.18 -6.25 -4.43
C LYS A 109 -10.07 -5.44 -3.77
N CYS A 110 -10.37 -4.22 -3.33
CA CYS A 110 -9.42 -3.37 -2.63
C CYS A 110 -9.45 -3.75 -1.15
N GLN A 111 -8.46 -4.48 -0.69
CA GLN A 111 -8.43 -4.97 0.69
C GLN A 111 -7.43 -4.19 1.53
N ILE A 112 -7.41 -2.88 1.33
CA ILE A 112 -6.57 -1.95 2.08
C ILE A 112 -7.32 -0.64 2.26
N CYS A 113 -7.18 0.00 3.42
CA CYS A 113 -7.78 1.30 3.67
C CYS A 113 -6.94 2.10 4.65
N GLY A 114 -7.06 3.42 4.56
CA GLY A 114 -6.38 4.33 5.46
C GLY A 114 -6.01 5.64 4.77
N LYS A 115 -5.48 6.56 5.57
CA LYS A 115 -4.99 7.86 5.09
C LYS A 115 -3.54 8.00 5.50
N VAL A 116 -2.66 8.14 4.53
CA VAL A 116 -1.21 8.11 4.76
C VAL A 116 -0.55 9.27 4.01
N LYS A 117 0.45 9.88 4.66
CA LYS A 117 1.21 10.98 4.05
C LYS A 117 1.97 10.45 2.83
N ARG A 118 1.87 11.16 1.72
CA ARG A 118 2.45 10.74 0.43
C ARG A 118 3.94 10.42 0.54
N LYS A 119 4.68 11.32 1.16
CA LYS A 119 6.12 11.16 1.33
C LYS A 119 6.47 9.92 2.15
N ASP A 120 5.72 9.68 3.21
CA ASP A 120 5.96 8.54 4.08
C ASP A 120 5.66 7.22 3.39
N LEU A 121 4.58 7.16 2.60
CA LEU A 121 4.28 5.97 1.82
C LEU A 121 5.33 5.71 0.75
N LYS A 122 5.77 6.75 0.05
CA LYS A 122 6.84 6.61 -0.96
C LYS A 122 8.12 6.06 -0.34
N ASN A 123 8.52 6.62 0.79
CA ASN A 123 9.73 6.17 1.48
C ASN A 123 9.61 4.72 1.94
N LEU A 124 8.44 4.35 2.45
CA LEU A 124 8.19 2.98 2.88
C LEU A 124 8.27 2.00 1.71
N VAL A 125 7.61 2.31 0.61
CA VAL A 125 7.62 1.44 -0.57
C VAL A 125 9.03 1.32 -1.15
N ASP A 126 9.74 2.44 -1.29
CA ASP A 126 11.10 2.42 -1.80
C ASP A 126 12.04 1.60 -0.91
N ALA A 127 11.87 1.72 0.41
CA ALA A 127 12.65 0.93 1.35
C ALA A 127 12.34 -0.57 1.24
N ILE A 128 11.07 -0.93 1.10
CA ILE A 128 10.68 -2.33 0.91
C ILE A 128 11.31 -2.89 -0.37
N LEU A 129 11.21 -2.15 -1.47
CA LEU A 129 11.78 -2.60 -2.75
C LEU A 129 13.29 -2.75 -2.67
N SER A 130 13.96 -1.98 -1.82
CA SER A 130 15.40 -2.04 -1.62
C SER A 130 15.85 -3.24 -0.78
N THR A 131 14.92 -3.93 -0.10
CA THR A 131 15.27 -5.10 0.71
C THR A 131 15.33 -6.39 -0.09
N LYS A 132 15.04 -6.35 -1.37
CA LYS A 132 15.02 -7.54 -2.20
C LYS A 132 16.39 -8.20 -2.29
N GLU A 133 16.42 -9.48 -2.04
CA GLU A 133 17.62 -10.30 -2.18
C GLU A 133 17.85 -10.73 -3.62
#